data_63b11e8fe2e7fc166f650cd32a9f5727
#
_entry.id   63b11e8fe2e7fc166f650cd32a9f5727
#
_cell.length_a   1.000
_cell.length_b   1.000
_cell.length_c   1.000
_cell.angle_alpha   90.00
_cell.angle_beta   90.00
_cell.angle_gamma   90.00
#
_symmetry.space_group_name_H-M   'P 1'
#
loop_
_entity.id
_entity.type
_entity.pdbx_description
1 polymer ?
#
loop_
_entity_poly.entity_id
_entity_poly.type
_entity_poly.pdbx_seq_one_letter_code
_entity_poly.pdbx_strand_id
1 'polypeptide(L)'
;MKRLHIDIETYSPEPIAKTGLYRYAFHPDFKILLVAYAVDDDPVQIVDLACGEEIPKVVWNSLLNNTVTKVAHNATFERVCLSVHMWGLGILQKGVFLSAEDWHCTMVQASRCGLPMSLKDAGAALGLEQQKMSEGRALIKLFCTPKPKKTDGIFYEGDRNLPEDFPEEWETFKAYCVRDVEVEREIDRDTDWLTVPSWERKLYAVDQKINDRGVLVDTDLAREACRIDAIVTARLTEEAMKLTGLDNPNSVSQLKDWLTAQLGFDVDTLSKKDLPEIRKATADPRIHRVLQIRSMLGKSSNAKYEAMLGCACEDGCVRGLLQFYGARTGRWAGRLVQLQNLPQNHISDLAFARQALKEGDIEMLDLGFKSIPDTLSQLIRTAFIPRRGFTFAVCDFSAIEARVLAWLAGEEWVLDVFRNGGDIY
;
A
#
# COMPACT_ATOMS: atom_id res chain seq x y z
N MET A 1 7.26 -33.44 4.34
CA MET A 1 7.15 -32.50 3.21
C MET A 1 8.36 -31.58 3.31
N LYS A 2 9.15 -31.41 2.26
CA LYS A 2 10.33 -30.53 2.34
C LYS A 2 9.90 -29.08 2.44
N ARG A 3 10.56 -28.33 3.32
CA ARG A 3 10.38 -26.88 3.51
C ARG A 3 11.66 -26.13 3.14
N LEU A 4 11.52 -25.00 2.49
CA LEU A 4 12.58 -24.02 2.28
C LEU A 4 12.21 -22.75 3.03
N HIS A 5 12.84 -22.49 4.15
CA HIS A 5 12.78 -21.22 4.86
C HIS A 5 13.74 -20.25 4.19
N ILE A 6 13.30 -19.03 3.90
CA ILE A 6 14.09 -18.07 3.13
C ILE A 6 13.73 -16.63 3.50
N ASP A 7 14.77 -15.82 3.65
CA ASP A 7 14.69 -14.37 3.81
C ASP A 7 15.74 -13.71 2.91
N ILE A 8 15.46 -12.51 2.42
CA ILE A 8 16.36 -11.80 1.50
C ILE A 8 16.50 -10.33 1.88
N GLU A 9 17.72 -9.82 1.72
CA GLU A 9 18.00 -8.40 1.81
C GLU A 9 18.23 -7.81 0.42
N THR A 10 17.62 -6.67 0.14
CA THR A 10 17.57 -6.14 -1.23
C THR A 10 17.88 -4.66 -1.27
N TYR A 11 18.33 -4.17 -2.43
CA TYR A 11 18.52 -2.77 -2.74
C TYR A 11 17.63 -2.33 -3.90
N SER A 12 17.06 -1.15 -3.81
CA SER A 12 16.48 -0.42 -4.93
C SER A 12 16.50 1.08 -4.66
N PRO A 13 16.69 1.93 -5.69
CA PRO A 13 16.52 3.37 -5.55
C PRO A 13 15.09 3.81 -5.21
N GLU A 14 14.10 2.97 -5.50
CA GLU A 14 12.69 3.27 -5.25
C GLU A 14 12.34 3.14 -3.75
N PRO A 15 11.68 4.13 -3.14
CA PRO A 15 11.26 4.06 -1.74
C PRO A 15 10.04 3.16 -1.57
N ILE A 16 10.25 1.90 -1.25
CA ILE A 16 9.20 0.84 -1.18
C ILE A 16 7.93 1.26 -0.41
N ALA A 17 8.06 2.07 0.63
CA ALA A 17 6.91 2.55 1.41
C ALA A 17 5.97 3.47 0.61
N LYS A 18 6.48 4.13 -0.44
CA LYS A 18 5.72 5.04 -1.31
C LYS A 18 5.32 4.39 -2.63
N THR A 19 6.24 3.65 -3.24
CA THR A 19 6.09 3.10 -4.59
C THR A 19 5.54 1.68 -4.60
N GLY A 20 5.60 0.99 -3.46
CA GLY A 20 5.17 -0.40 -3.31
C GLY A 20 6.19 -1.40 -3.84
N LEU A 21 5.99 -2.66 -3.46
CA LEU A 21 6.91 -3.77 -3.73
C LEU A 21 7.22 -3.95 -5.22
N TYR A 22 6.20 -3.92 -6.07
CA TYR A 22 6.39 -4.26 -7.49
C TYR A 22 7.20 -3.21 -8.23
N ARG A 23 6.91 -1.92 -8.00
CA ARG A 23 7.73 -0.86 -8.60
C ARG A 23 9.14 -0.86 -8.04
N TYR A 24 9.29 -1.11 -6.74
CA TYR A 24 10.59 -1.29 -6.09
C TYR A 24 11.42 -2.40 -6.75
N ALA A 25 10.83 -3.58 -6.93
CA ALA A 25 11.51 -4.75 -7.49
C ALA A 25 11.73 -4.66 -9.02
N PHE A 26 10.87 -3.92 -9.75
CA PHE A 26 11.00 -3.76 -11.21
C PHE A 26 12.01 -2.70 -11.63
N HIS A 27 12.57 -1.96 -10.67
CA HIS A 27 13.58 -0.96 -11.00
C HIS A 27 14.82 -1.63 -11.61
N PRO A 28 15.43 -1.06 -12.68
CA PRO A 28 16.61 -1.66 -13.33
C PRO A 28 17.79 -1.91 -12.39
N ASP A 29 17.96 -1.04 -11.38
CA ASP A 29 19.03 -1.16 -10.38
C ASP A 29 18.65 -2.01 -9.17
N PHE A 30 17.47 -2.67 -9.19
CA PHE A 30 17.09 -3.60 -8.14
C PHE A 30 18.09 -4.76 -8.03
N LYS A 31 18.51 -5.08 -6.82
CA LYS A 31 19.45 -6.17 -6.53
C LYS A 31 19.04 -6.91 -5.26
N ILE A 32 19.18 -8.22 -5.26
CA ILE A 32 19.25 -9.01 -4.05
C ILE A 32 20.69 -8.95 -3.55
N LEU A 33 20.89 -8.60 -2.30
CA LEU A 33 22.19 -8.44 -1.67
C LEU A 33 22.60 -9.68 -0.89
N LEU A 34 21.68 -10.20 -0.06
CA LEU A 34 21.86 -11.36 0.80
C LEU A 34 20.68 -12.32 0.63
N VAL A 35 20.93 -13.61 0.76
CA VAL A 35 19.91 -14.66 0.84
C VAL A 35 20.25 -15.55 2.03
N ALA A 36 19.43 -15.52 3.07
CA ALA A 36 19.49 -16.49 4.14
C ALA A 36 18.46 -17.60 3.90
N TYR A 37 18.84 -18.85 4.09
CA TYR A 37 17.94 -19.97 3.85
C TYR A 37 18.24 -21.18 4.75
N ALA A 38 17.25 -22.03 4.94
CA ALA A 38 17.40 -23.35 5.54
C ALA A 38 16.46 -24.34 4.83
N VAL A 39 16.92 -25.57 4.64
CA VAL A 39 16.10 -26.67 4.12
C VAL A 39 15.72 -27.57 5.27
N ASP A 40 14.44 -27.78 5.51
CA ASP A 40 13.90 -28.52 6.64
C ASP A 40 14.54 -28.08 7.98
N ASP A 41 15.21 -28.98 8.71
CA ASP A 41 15.85 -28.71 9.99
C ASP A 41 17.34 -28.36 9.89
N ASP A 42 17.89 -28.22 8.68
CA ASP A 42 19.29 -27.85 8.50
C ASP A 42 19.61 -26.48 9.12
N PRO A 43 20.86 -26.24 9.54
CA PRO A 43 21.30 -24.90 9.97
C PRO A 43 21.06 -23.84 8.89
N VAL A 44 20.72 -22.61 9.33
CA VAL A 44 20.54 -21.49 8.40
C VAL A 44 21.88 -21.18 7.73
N GLN A 45 21.84 -21.06 6.40
CA GLN A 45 22.95 -20.70 5.54
C GLN A 45 22.74 -19.27 5.02
N ILE A 46 23.83 -18.54 4.75
CA ILE A 46 23.82 -17.22 4.14
C ILE A 46 24.56 -17.26 2.79
N VAL A 47 24.04 -16.52 1.82
CA VAL A 47 24.68 -16.31 0.51
C VAL A 47 24.85 -14.81 0.31
N ASP A 48 26.08 -14.38 0.08
CA ASP A 48 26.46 -12.99 -0.11
C ASP A 48 26.57 -12.65 -1.61
N LEU A 49 25.44 -12.35 -2.24
CA LEU A 49 25.38 -11.98 -3.65
C LEU A 49 26.07 -10.66 -3.93
N ALA A 50 26.14 -9.75 -2.94
CA ALA A 50 26.81 -8.47 -3.11
C ALA A 50 28.33 -8.61 -3.23
N CYS A 51 28.90 -9.67 -2.64
CA CYS A 51 30.31 -10.03 -2.73
C CYS A 51 30.59 -11.09 -3.81
N GLY A 52 29.60 -11.45 -4.65
CA GLY A 52 29.78 -12.30 -5.81
C GLY A 52 29.57 -13.79 -5.56
N GLU A 53 29.00 -14.19 -4.41
CA GLU A 53 28.55 -15.56 -4.22
C GLU A 53 27.34 -15.88 -5.10
N GLU A 54 27.11 -17.14 -5.37
CA GLU A 54 25.98 -17.62 -6.17
C GLU A 54 24.99 -18.39 -5.32
N ILE A 55 23.69 -18.24 -5.61
CA ILE A 55 22.64 -19.02 -4.95
C ILE A 55 22.83 -20.50 -5.28
N PRO A 56 22.94 -21.40 -4.26
CA PRO A 56 23.16 -22.81 -4.47
C PRO A 56 22.05 -23.49 -5.26
N LYS A 57 22.41 -24.52 -6.05
CA LYS A 57 21.44 -25.30 -6.84
C LYS A 57 20.29 -25.89 -6.01
N VAL A 58 20.54 -26.23 -4.75
CA VAL A 58 19.51 -26.76 -3.85
C VAL A 58 18.40 -25.71 -3.61
N VAL A 59 18.74 -24.44 -3.49
CA VAL A 59 17.78 -23.35 -3.32
C VAL A 59 16.97 -23.15 -4.61
N TRP A 60 17.64 -23.06 -5.78
CA TRP A 60 16.96 -22.97 -7.08
C TRP A 60 16.00 -24.11 -7.32
N ASN A 61 16.45 -25.34 -7.07
CA ASN A 61 15.62 -26.53 -7.22
C ASN A 61 14.41 -26.50 -6.28
N SER A 62 14.60 -26.03 -5.06
CA SER A 62 13.52 -25.92 -4.08
C SER A 62 12.52 -24.82 -4.46
N LEU A 63 12.98 -23.67 -4.96
CA LEU A 63 12.12 -22.56 -5.41
C LEU A 63 11.22 -22.97 -6.60
N LEU A 64 11.76 -23.75 -7.53
CA LEU A 64 11.06 -24.20 -8.74
C LEU A 64 10.22 -25.46 -8.54
N ASN A 65 10.40 -26.18 -7.44
CA ASN A 65 9.69 -27.44 -7.17
C ASN A 65 8.40 -27.16 -6.38
N ASN A 66 7.25 -27.44 -6.97
CA ASN A 66 5.93 -27.25 -6.35
C ASN A 66 5.61 -28.22 -5.21
N THR A 67 6.44 -29.26 -4.98
CA THR A 67 6.31 -30.17 -3.83
C THR A 67 7.05 -29.69 -2.59
N VAL A 68 7.88 -28.64 -2.72
CA VAL A 68 8.58 -27.97 -1.63
C VAL A 68 7.79 -26.76 -1.19
N THR A 69 7.43 -26.65 0.09
CA THR A 69 6.80 -25.45 0.64
C THR A 69 7.87 -24.40 0.90
N LYS A 70 7.74 -23.22 0.30
CA LYS A 70 8.57 -22.03 0.60
C LYS A 70 7.95 -21.31 1.76
N VAL A 71 8.74 -21.02 2.77
CA VAL A 71 8.29 -20.37 4.00
C VAL A 71 9.05 -19.05 4.19
N ALA A 72 8.34 -17.97 4.42
CA ALA A 72 8.94 -16.67 4.67
C ALA A 72 8.01 -15.78 5.50
N HIS A 73 8.57 -14.79 6.19
CA HIS A 73 7.78 -13.80 6.91
C HIS A 73 7.46 -12.60 6.02
N ASN A 74 6.20 -12.44 5.60
CA ASN A 74 5.77 -11.56 4.49
C ASN A 74 6.17 -12.11 3.11
N ALA A 75 5.94 -13.38 2.91
CA ALA A 75 6.37 -14.18 1.75
C ALA A 75 6.09 -13.57 0.36
N THR A 76 5.19 -12.58 0.26
CA THR A 76 4.97 -11.80 -0.95
C THR A 76 6.24 -11.08 -1.39
N PHE A 77 7.03 -10.58 -0.45
CA PHE A 77 8.26 -9.84 -0.73
C PHE A 77 9.31 -10.77 -1.37
N GLU A 78 9.62 -11.88 -0.72
CA GLU A 78 10.59 -12.87 -1.21
C GLU A 78 10.16 -13.43 -2.57
N ARG A 79 8.88 -13.81 -2.70
CA ARG A 79 8.34 -14.39 -3.92
C ARG A 79 8.47 -13.44 -5.13
N VAL A 80 8.11 -12.16 -4.96
CA VAL A 80 8.19 -11.17 -6.03
C VAL A 80 9.63 -10.83 -6.36
N CYS A 81 10.46 -10.53 -5.35
CA CYS A 81 11.87 -10.17 -5.55
C CYS A 81 12.69 -11.29 -6.20
N LEU A 82 12.51 -12.54 -5.73
CA LEU A 82 13.16 -13.71 -6.33
C LEU A 82 12.68 -13.95 -7.76
N SER A 83 11.38 -13.77 -8.06
CA SER A 83 10.87 -13.87 -9.42
C SER A 83 11.54 -12.87 -10.36
N VAL A 84 11.66 -11.61 -9.93
CA VAL A 84 12.31 -10.55 -10.72
C VAL A 84 13.79 -10.85 -10.93
N HIS A 85 14.48 -11.32 -9.90
CA HIS A 85 15.87 -11.75 -10.02
C HIS A 85 16.02 -12.90 -11.04
N MET A 86 15.12 -13.89 -11.00
CA MET A 86 15.07 -14.98 -11.96
C MET A 86 14.78 -14.51 -13.39
N TRP A 87 14.04 -13.43 -13.59
CA TRP A 87 13.86 -12.84 -14.93
C TRP A 87 15.20 -12.33 -15.48
N GLY A 88 15.99 -11.65 -14.64
CA GLY A 88 17.32 -11.16 -15.01
C GLY A 88 18.30 -12.28 -15.40
N LEU A 89 18.16 -13.45 -14.75
CA LEU A 89 18.95 -14.65 -15.02
C LEU A 89 18.42 -15.50 -16.19
N GLY A 90 17.24 -15.17 -16.76
CA GLY A 90 16.59 -15.97 -17.80
C GLY A 90 16.02 -17.29 -17.31
N ILE A 91 15.88 -17.50 -16.00
CA ILE A 91 15.29 -18.73 -15.40
C ILE A 91 13.76 -18.69 -15.52
N LEU A 92 13.17 -17.51 -15.31
CA LEU A 92 11.74 -17.27 -15.56
C LEU A 92 11.57 -16.24 -16.67
N GLN A 93 10.49 -16.39 -17.44
CA GLN A 93 10.10 -15.39 -18.43
C GLN A 93 9.67 -14.09 -17.71
N LYS A 94 10.06 -12.91 -18.22
CA LYS A 94 9.65 -11.62 -17.68
C LYS A 94 8.11 -11.54 -17.56
N GLY A 95 7.63 -11.19 -16.38
CA GLY A 95 6.20 -11.10 -16.06
C GLY A 95 5.59 -12.38 -15.49
N VAL A 96 6.33 -13.50 -15.45
CA VAL A 96 5.93 -14.74 -14.79
C VAL A 96 6.50 -14.76 -13.37
N PHE A 97 5.66 -14.95 -12.38
CA PHE A 97 6.07 -15.03 -10.97
C PHE A 97 6.11 -16.49 -10.50
N LEU A 98 6.93 -16.77 -9.49
CA LEU A 98 6.90 -18.02 -8.75
C LEU A 98 5.46 -18.33 -8.29
N SER A 99 5.04 -19.59 -8.37
CA SER A 99 3.69 -20.02 -7.97
C SER A 99 3.41 -19.59 -6.52
N ALA A 100 2.29 -18.93 -6.30
CA ALA A 100 1.86 -18.50 -4.96
C ALA A 100 1.30 -19.68 -4.12
N GLU A 101 0.97 -20.79 -4.75
CA GLU A 101 0.31 -21.94 -4.11
C GLU A 101 1.26 -22.71 -3.19
N ASP A 102 2.57 -22.60 -3.46
CA ASP A 102 3.62 -23.33 -2.76
C ASP A 102 4.27 -22.48 -1.64
N TRP A 103 3.73 -21.28 -1.37
CA TRP A 103 4.26 -20.39 -0.34
C TRP A 103 3.41 -20.43 0.93
N HIS A 104 4.09 -20.50 2.06
CA HIS A 104 3.53 -20.33 3.39
C HIS A 104 4.06 -19.02 3.99
N CYS A 105 3.16 -18.12 4.37
CA CYS A 105 3.51 -16.83 4.94
C CYS A 105 3.31 -16.85 6.45
N THR A 106 4.40 -16.83 7.23
CA THR A 106 4.35 -16.87 8.69
C THR A 106 3.77 -15.58 9.29
N MET A 107 3.85 -14.42 8.58
CA MET A 107 3.14 -13.20 8.96
C MET A 107 1.61 -13.40 8.94
N VAL A 108 1.07 -14.06 7.92
CA VAL A 108 -0.36 -14.39 7.82
C VAL A 108 -0.73 -15.40 8.89
N GLN A 109 0.09 -16.43 9.10
CA GLN A 109 -0.12 -17.44 10.13
C GLN A 109 -0.14 -16.81 11.54
N ALA A 110 0.83 -15.95 11.86
CA ALA A 110 0.88 -15.21 13.12
C ALA A 110 -0.40 -14.38 13.32
N SER A 111 -0.83 -13.64 12.28
CA SER A 111 -2.07 -12.85 12.34
C SER A 111 -3.31 -13.69 12.61
N ARG A 112 -3.39 -14.91 12.06
CA ARG A 112 -4.48 -15.87 12.33
C ARG A 112 -4.48 -16.35 13.77
N CYS A 113 -3.30 -16.49 14.38
CA CYS A 113 -3.14 -16.81 15.79
C CYS A 113 -3.39 -15.61 16.71
N GLY A 114 -3.78 -14.44 16.18
CA GLY A 114 -4.00 -13.21 16.94
C GLY A 114 -2.70 -12.49 17.35
N LEU A 115 -1.57 -12.88 16.80
CA LEU A 115 -0.26 -12.28 17.05
C LEU A 115 -0.04 -11.02 16.17
N PRO A 116 0.89 -10.15 16.55
CA PRO A 116 1.33 -9.03 15.70
C PRO A 116 1.86 -9.50 14.35
N MET A 117 1.75 -8.62 13.33
CA MET A 117 2.20 -8.93 11.97
C MET A 117 3.72 -8.79 11.78
N SER A 118 4.40 -7.96 12.59
CA SER A 118 5.84 -7.79 12.42
C SER A 118 6.60 -8.98 13.02
N LEU A 119 7.67 -9.41 12.35
CA LEU A 119 8.53 -10.50 12.82
C LEU A 119 9.01 -10.26 14.26
N LYS A 120 9.45 -9.03 14.54
CA LYS A 120 9.91 -8.60 15.88
C LYS A 120 8.83 -8.76 16.95
N ASP A 121 7.65 -8.20 16.69
CA ASP A 121 6.60 -8.17 17.71
C ASP A 121 5.92 -9.54 17.86
N ALA A 122 5.84 -10.34 16.78
CA ALA A 122 5.37 -11.72 16.85
C ALA A 122 6.31 -12.60 17.69
N GLY A 123 7.62 -12.51 17.45
CA GLY A 123 8.62 -13.23 18.25
C GLY A 123 8.60 -12.82 19.73
N ALA A 124 8.48 -11.51 20.00
CA ALA A 124 8.36 -11.01 21.37
C ALA A 124 7.07 -11.50 22.07
N ALA A 125 5.94 -11.55 21.34
CA ALA A 125 4.66 -12.02 21.88
C ALA A 125 4.66 -13.53 22.18
N LEU A 126 5.44 -14.31 21.43
CA LEU A 126 5.67 -15.75 21.67
C LEU A 126 6.71 -16.00 22.76
N GLY A 127 7.45 -14.99 23.19
CA GLY A 127 8.52 -15.14 24.20
C GLY A 127 9.74 -15.91 23.67
N LEU A 128 10.02 -15.83 22.38
CA LEU A 128 11.12 -16.53 21.75
C LEU A 128 12.48 -16.11 22.36
N GLU A 129 13.36 -17.06 22.58
CA GLU A 129 14.72 -16.79 23.07
C GLU A 129 15.53 -15.98 22.07
N GLN A 130 15.39 -16.32 20.79
CA GLN A 130 15.97 -15.59 19.68
C GLN A 130 14.99 -14.52 19.21
N GLN A 131 15.40 -13.27 19.31
CA GLN A 131 14.59 -12.13 18.86
C GLN A 131 15.29 -11.38 17.73
N LYS A 132 14.48 -10.73 16.90
CA LYS A 132 14.97 -9.85 15.82
C LYS A 132 15.94 -8.80 16.38
N MET A 133 17.10 -8.66 15.74
CA MET A 133 18.14 -7.71 16.14
C MET A 133 17.65 -6.25 16.06
N SER A 134 18.02 -5.44 17.03
CA SER A 134 17.61 -4.03 17.13
C SER A 134 18.25 -3.15 16.03
N GLU A 135 19.44 -3.51 15.59
CA GLU A 135 20.27 -2.78 14.61
C GLU A 135 19.73 -2.86 13.19
N GLY A 136 18.84 -3.81 12.89
CA GLY A 136 18.36 -4.10 11.54
C GLY A 136 17.85 -2.89 10.76
N ARG A 137 17.12 -1.95 11.42
CA ARG A 137 16.64 -0.74 10.75
C ARG A 137 17.77 0.17 10.26
N ALA A 138 18.84 0.29 11.04
CA ALA A 138 20.01 1.09 10.66
C ALA A 138 20.77 0.44 9.50
N LEU A 139 20.95 -0.89 9.55
CA LEU A 139 21.61 -1.68 8.51
C LEU A 139 20.84 -1.68 7.20
N ILE A 140 19.52 -1.86 7.23
CA ILE A 140 18.65 -1.72 6.05
C ILE A 140 18.77 -0.32 5.45
N LYS A 141 18.77 0.74 6.28
CA LYS A 141 18.96 2.11 5.78
C LYS A 141 20.34 2.30 5.18
N LEU A 142 21.37 1.66 5.73
CA LEU A 142 22.75 1.77 5.26
C LEU A 142 22.95 1.11 3.89
N PHE A 143 22.48 -0.15 3.71
CA PHE A 143 22.80 -0.95 2.52
C PHE A 143 21.66 -1.07 1.51
N CYS A 144 20.41 -0.98 1.93
CA CYS A 144 19.23 -1.24 1.09
C CYS A 144 18.62 0.03 0.49
N THR A 145 19.14 1.22 0.82
CA THR A 145 18.65 2.50 0.29
C THR A 145 19.77 3.29 -0.39
N PRO A 146 19.44 4.20 -1.32
CA PRO A 146 20.44 5.11 -1.89
C PRO A 146 21.14 5.95 -0.82
N LYS A 147 22.40 6.30 -1.05
CA LYS A 147 23.11 7.27 -0.21
C LYS A 147 22.32 8.57 -0.13
N PRO A 148 22.25 9.23 1.06
CA PRO A 148 21.58 10.52 1.17
C PRO A 148 22.25 11.54 0.23
N LYS A 149 21.44 12.42 -0.38
CA LYS A 149 21.94 13.50 -1.22
C LYS A 149 23.00 14.31 -0.48
N LYS A 150 24.14 14.55 -1.11
CA LYS A 150 25.04 15.63 -0.66
C LYS A 150 24.34 16.98 -0.86
N THR A 151 24.66 17.96 -0.01
CA THR A 151 24.04 19.29 0.07
C THR A 151 24.15 20.13 -1.21
N ASP A 152 24.90 19.68 -2.22
CA ASP A 152 25.12 20.31 -3.53
C ASP A 152 24.09 19.99 -4.61
N GLY A 153 23.07 19.21 -4.26
CA GLY A 153 21.92 18.95 -5.14
C GLY A 153 22.16 17.93 -6.26
N ILE A 154 23.34 17.34 -6.36
CA ILE A 154 23.63 16.32 -7.37
C ILE A 154 23.15 14.95 -6.86
N PHE A 155 22.20 14.35 -7.57
CA PHE A 155 21.81 12.97 -7.39
C PHE A 155 22.74 12.07 -8.17
N TYR A 156 23.35 11.12 -7.50
CA TYR A 156 23.95 9.98 -8.17
C TYR A 156 22.92 8.85 -8.17
N GLU A 157 22.20 8.65 -9.27
CA GLU A 157 21.38 7.46 -9.46
C GLU A 157 22.26 6.22 -9.29
N GLY A 158 21.79 5.27 -8.45
CA GLY A 158 22.50 4.02 -8.22
C GLY A 158 23.64 4.06 -7.21
N ASP A 159 23.97 5.20 -6.60
CA ASP A 159 25.03 5.29 -5.58
C ASP A 159 24.55 4.72 -4.25
N ARG A 160 25.03 3.55 -3.89
CA ARG A 160 24.74 2.85 -2.62
C ARG A 160 26.03 2.63 -1.82
N ASN A 161 25.90 2.35 -0.53
CA ASN A 161 27.01 1.83 0.26
C ASN A 161 27.29 0.37 -0.13
N LEU A 162 28.57 0.07 -0.29
CA LEU A 162 29.05 -1.26 -0.64
C LEU A 162 29.56 -2.00 0.60
N PRO A 163 29.64 -3.34 0.58
CA PRO A 163 30.20 -4.13 1.69
C PRO A 163 31.58 -3.68 2.13
N GLU A 164 32.45 -3.33 1.16
CA GLU A 164 33.81 -2.85 1.41
C GLU A 164 33.89 -1.47 2.06
N ASP A 165 32.83 -0.64 1.95
CA ASP A 165 32.76 0.68 2.61
C ASP A 165 32.54 0.55 4.12
N PHE A 166 31.86 -0.52 4.56
CA PHE A 166 31.42 -0.77 5.94
C PHE A 166 31.50 -2.26 6.29
N PRO A 167 32.69 -2.86 6.37
CA PRO A 167 32.85 -4.32 6.49
C PRO A 167 32.31 -4.90 7.81
N GLU A 168 32.42 -4.19 8.93
CA GLU A 168 31.92 -4.66 10.23
C GLU A 168 30.38 -4.66 10.27
N GLU A 169 29.77 -3.59 9.76
CA GLU A 169 28.33 -3.47 9.63
C GLU A 169 27.77 -4.49 8.61
N TRP A 170 28.53 -4.85 7.57
CA TRP A 170 28.15 -5.86 6.61
C TRP A 170 28.12 -7.25 7.23
N GLU A 171 29.11 -7.63 8.04
CA GLU A 171 29.08 -8.88 8.79
C GLU A 171 27.89 -8.92 9.78
N THR A 172 27.61 -7.78 10.43
CA THR A 172 26.42 -7.67 11.30
C THR A 172 25.14 -7.82 10.48
N PHE A 173 25.10 -7.30 9.25
CA PHE A 173 23.94 -7.40 8.37
C PHE A 173 23.69 -8.83 7.87
N LYS A 174 24.75 -9.60 7.60
CA LYS A 174 24.65 -11.03 7.32
C LYS A 174 24.08 -11.80 8.51
N ALA A 175 24.58 -11.52 9.72
CA ALA A 175 24.06 -12.13 10.94
C ALA A 175 22.59 -11.75 11.19
N TYR A 176 22.20 -10.51 10.86
CA TYR A 176 20.81 -10.06 10.92
C TYR A 176 19.89 -10.85 9.98
N CYS A 177 20.27 -11.06 8.70
CA CYS A 177 19.52 -11.83 7.73
C CYS A 177 19.36 -13.31 8.17
N VAL A 178 20.42 -13.91 8.70
CA VAL A 178 20.36 -15.27 9.30
C VAL A 178 19.38 -15.32 10.46
N ARG A 179 19.43 -14.32 11.35
CA ARG A 179 18.56 -14.22 12.52
C ARG A 179 17.08 -14.11 12.14
N ASP A 180 16.77 -13.40 11.08
CA ASP A 180 15.38 -13.26 10.61
C ASP A 180 14.81 -14.62 10.17
N VAL A 181 15.58 -15.50 9.51
CA VAL A 181 15.16 -16.87 9.19
C VAL A 181 15.03 -17.73 10.45
N GLU A 182 15.95 -17.61 11.42
CA GLU A 182 15.85 -18.35 12.68
C GLU A 182 14.57 -18.03 13.43
N VAL A 183 14.28 -16.74 13.61
CA VAL A 183 13.04 -16.26 14.27
C VAL A 183 11.79 -16.67 13.48
N GLU A 184 11.83 -16.57 12.16
CA GLU A 184 10.74 -16.99 11.28
C GLU A 184 10.42 -18.49 11.46
N ARG A 185 11.42 -19.36 11.51
CA ARG A 185 11.26 -20.81 11.73
C ARG A 185 10.65 -21.13 13.11
N GLU A 186 11.03 -20.39 14.14
CA GLU A 186 10.44 -20.56 15.47
C GLU A 186 8.97 -20.15 15.46
N ILE A 187 8.62 -19.01 14.80
CA ILE A 187 7.23 -18.59 14.64
C ILE A 187 6.42 -19.63 13.84
N ASP A 188 6.97 -20.17 12.75
CA ASP A 188 6.32 -21.21 11.95
C ASP A 188 5.99 -22.44 12.80
N ARG A 189 6.96 -22.92 13.58
CA ARG A 189 6.79 -24.06 14.47
C ARG A 189 5.80 -23.80 15.59
N ASP A 190 5.91 -22.65 16.26
CA ASP A 190 5.09 -22.33 17.43
C ASP A 190 3.66 -21.96 17.09
N THR A 191 3.36 -21.70 15.81
CA THR A 191 2.00 -21.41 15.30
C THR A 191 1.40 -22.55 14.48
N ASP A 192 2.09 -23.66 14.25
CA ASP A 192 1.63 -24.79 13.43
C ASP A 192 0.43 -25.56 14.05
N TRP A 193 0.15 -25.36 15.34
CA TRP A 193 -1.03 -25.91 16.01
C TRP A 193 -2.34 -25.43 15.39
N LEU A 194 -2.38 -24.25 14.77
CA LEU A 194 -3.53 -23.73 14.05
C LEU A 194 -3.40 -24.01 12.56
N THR A 195 -3.85 -25.19 12.16
CA THR A 195 -3.82 -25.61 10.75
C THR A 195 -4.55 -24.64 9.84
N VAL A 196 -3.87 -24.18 8.78
CA VAL A 196 -4.50 -23.34 7.74
C VAL A 196 -5.42 -24.19 6.87
N PRO A 197 -6.73 -23.92 6.81
CA PRO A 197 -7.64 -24.63 5.92
C PRO A 197 -7.22 -24.52 4.45
N SER A 198 -7.44 -25.57 3.67
CA SER A 198 -7.05 -25.59 2.26
C SER A 198 -7.71 -24.48 1.42
N TRP A 199 -8.95 -24.11 1.75
CA TRP A 199 -9.66 -23.01 1.09
C TRP A 199 -8.99 -21.65 1.35
N GLU A 200 -8.44 -21.44 2.54
CA GLU A 200 -7.77 -20.18 2.90
C GLU A 200 -6.39 -20.06 2.23
N ARG A 201 -5.64 -21.17 2.10
CA ARG A 201 -4.43 -21.21 1.26
C ARG A 201 -4.72 -20.84 -0.19
N LYS A 202 -5.85 -21.33 -0.73
CA LYS A 202 -6.31 -20.94 -2.07
C LYS A 202 -6.63 -19.46 -2.16
N LEU A 203 -7.27 -18.88 -1.15
CA LEU A 203 -7.55 -17.44 -1.11
C LEU A 203 -6.27 -16.61 -1.03
N TYR A 204 -5.27 -17.04 -0.25
CA TYR A 204 -3.96 -16.40 -0.24
C TYR A 204 -3.31 -16.43 -1.63
N ALA A 205 -3.34 -17.57 -2.30
CA ALA A 205 -2.81 -17.67 -3.66
C ALA A 205 -3.59 -16.79 -4.66
N VAL A 206 -4.90 -16.66 -4.51
CA VAL A 206 -5.73 -15.73 -5.30
C VAL A 206 -5.33 -14.28 -5.05
N ASP A 207 -5.13 -13.88 -3.78
CA ASP A 207 -4.63 -12.55 -3.41
C ASP A 207 -3.32 -12.23 -4.13
N GLN A 208 -2.37 -13.15 -4.09
CA GLN A 208 -1.08 -12.98 -4.76
C GLN A 208 -1.25 -12.81 -6.28
N LYS A 209 -2.11 -13.62 -6.91
CA LYS A 209 -2.40 -13.52 -8.35
C LYS A 209 -3.08 -12.19 -8.72
N ILE A 210 -3.95 -11.66 -7.86
CA ILE A 210 -4.58 -10.34 -8.04
C ILE A 210 -3.52 -9.25 -7.98
N ASN A 211 -2.64 -9.30 -6.97
CA ASN A 211 -1.55 -8.34 -6.79
C ASN A 211 -0.53 -8.39 -7.94
N ASP A 212 -0.16 -9.59 -8.42
CA ASP A 212 0.74 -9.78 -9.57
C ASP A 212 0.17 -9.20 -10.86
N ARG A 213 -1.13 -9.42 -11.10
CA ARG A 213 -1.83 -8.91 -12.28
C ARG A 213 -1.88 -7.39 -12.27
N GLY A 214 -2.22 -6.80 -11.12
CA GLY A 214 -2.48 -5.39 -10.97
C GLY A 214 -3.68 -4.89 -11.78
N VAL A 215 -3.88 -3.58 -11.74
CA VAL A 215 -4.95 -2.89 -12.47
C VAL A 215 -4.33 -1.75 -13.28
N LEU A 216 -4.74 -1.62 -14.54
CA LEU A 216 -4.28 -0.54 -15.41
C LEU A 216 -4.86 0.80 -14.96
N VAL A 217 -4.03 1.84 -14.94
CA VAL A 217 -4.41 3.21 -14.60
C VAL A 217 -4.22 4.13 -15.80
N ASP A 218 -5.17 5.01 -16.03
CA ASP A 218 -5.06 6.13 -16.95
C ASP A 218 -4.12 7.17 -16.35
N THR A 219 -2.81 6.99 -16.57
CA THR A 219 -1.76 7.85 -16.01
C THR A 219 -1.83 9.28 -16.54
N ASP A 220 -2.37 9.50 -17.74
CA ASP A 220 -2.54 10.85 -18.31
C ASP A 220 -3.62 11.60 -17.54
N LEU A 221 -4.77 10.96 -17.32
CA LEU A 221 -5.82 11.52 -16.46
C LEU A 221 -5.30 11.81 -15.04
N ALA A 222 -4.51 10.90 -14.47
CA ALA A 222 -3.96 11.10 -13.12
C ALA A 222 -2.97 12.28 -13.07
N ARG A 223 -2.12 12.48 -14.11
CA ARG A 223 -1.21 13.63 -14.20
C ARG A 223 -1.97 14.94 -14.32
N GLU A 224 -2.98 14.98 -15.19
CA GLU A 224 -3.81 16.18 -15.34
C GLU A 224 -4.58 16.50 -14.05
N ALA A 225 -5.08 15.48 -13.35
CA ALA A 225 -5.72 15.68 -12.06
C ALA A 225 -4.76 16.31 -11.02
N CYS A 226 -3.52 15.82 -10.93
CA CYS A 226 -2.50 16.41 -10.06
C CYS A 226 -2.16 17.85 -10.45
N ARG A 227 -2.02 18.11 -11.76
CA ARG A 227 -1.72 19.47 -12.28
C ARG A 227 -2.84 20.46 -11.94
N ILE A 228 -4.08 20.09 -12.20
CA ILE A 228 -5.24 20.93 -11.91
C ILE A 228 -5.43 21.13 -10.40
N ASP A 229 -5.27 20.07 -9.62
CA ASP A 229 -5.36 20.16 -8.15
C ASP A 229 -4.33 21.14 -7.58
N ALA A 230 -3.09 21.10 -8.08
CA ALA A 230 -2.05 22.04 -7.66
C ALA A 230 -2.40 23.51 -8.00
N ILE A 231 -2.90 23.78 -9.21
CA ILE A 231 -3.31 25.12 -9.64
C ILE A 231 -4.47 25.65 -8.77
N VAL A 232 -5.48 24.80 -8.57
CA VAL A 232 -6.69 25.19 -7.81
C VAL A 232 -6.35 25.35 -6.33
N THR A 233 -5.53 24.49 -5.78
CA THR A 233 -5.02 24.59 -4.39
C THR A 233 -4.25 25.88 -4.17
N ALA A 234 -3.36 26.25 -5.09
CA ALA A 234 -2.62 27.52 -5.00
C ALA A 234 -3.57 28.74 -5.04
N ARG A 235 -4.53 28.76 -5.98
CA ARG A 235 -5.54 29.82 -6.11
C ARG A 235 -6.39 29.96 -4.83
N LEU A 236 -6.89 28.85 -4.31
CA LEU A 236 -7.72 28.85 -3.09
C LEU A 236 -6.92 29.24 -1.85
N THR A 237 -5.66 28.83 -1.76
CA THR A 237 -4.77 29.22 -0.64
C THR A 237 -4.49 30.72 -0.68
N GLU A 238 -4.18 31.28 -1.86
CA GLU A 238 -3.99 32.73 -2.01
C GLU A 238 -5.25 33.53 -1.65
N GLU A 239 -6.42 33.07 -2.08
CA GLU A 239 -7.70 33.68 -1.71
C GLU A 239 -7.91 33.65 -0.18
N ALA A 240 -7.65 32.49 0.46
CA ALA A 240 -7.77 32.36 1.91
C ALA A 240 -6.79 33.27 2.66
N MET A 241 -5.55 33.43 2.18
CA MET A 241 -4.57 34.38 2.75
C MET A 241 -5.09 35.82 2.67
N LYS A 242 -5.65 36.22 1.54
CA LYS A 242 -6.24 37.59 1.37
C LYS A 242 -7.43 37.80 2.29
N LEU A 243 -8.28 36.80 2.50
CA LEU A 243 -9.46 36.90 3.36
C LEU A 243 -9.13 36.90 4.86
N THR A 244 -8.12 36.17 5.26
CA THR A 244 -7.78 35.93 6.67
C THR A 244 -6.63 36.80 7.18
N GLY A 245 -5.71 37.23 6.31
CA GLY A 245 -4.44 37.84 6.66
C GLY A 245 -3.42 36.86 7.27
N LEU A 246 -3.68 35.53 7.21
CA LEU A 246 -2.79 34.50 7.73
C LEU A 246 -1.71 34.13 6.72
N ASP A 247 -0.50 33.87 7.16
CA ASP A 247 0.59 33.36 6.32
C ASP A 247 0.32 31.93 5.86
N ASN A 248 -0.33 31.13 6.71
CA ASN A 248 -0.71 29.76 6.37
C ASN A 248 -2.16 29.44 6.80
N PRO A 249 -3.16 29.75 5.96
CA PRO A 249 -4.56 29.48 6.25
C PRO A 249 -4.90 27.97 6.27
N ASN A 250 -3.98 27.10 5.83
CA ASN A 250 -4.12 25.63 5.94
C ASN A 250 -3.73 25.11 7.32
N SER A 251 -2.99 25.87 8.13
CA SER A 251 -2.71 25.54 9.52
C SER A 251 -4.00 25.50 10.34
N VAL A 252 -4.31 24.33 10.91
CA VAL A 252 -5.50 24.16 11.77
C VAL A 252 -5.46 25.10 12.96
N SER A 253 -4.30 25.27 13.60
CA SER A 253 -4.12 26.17 14.74
C SER A 253 -4.40 27.62 14.34
N GLN A 254 -3.67 28.16 13.35
CA GLN A 254 -3.84 29.56 12.92
C GLN A 254 -5.27 29.88 12.49
N LEU A 255 -5.92 28.95 11.76
CA LEU A 255 -7.29 29.15 11.31
C LEU A 255 -8.30 29.12 12.46
N LYS A 256 -8.08 28.28 13.48
CA LYS A 256 -8.91 28.26 14.70
C LYS A 256 -8.78 29.56 15.46
N ASP A 257 -7.56 30.01 15.69
CA ASP A 257 -7.30 31.29 16.42
C ASP A 257 -7.94 32.47 15.68
N TRP A 258 -7.83 32.50 14.35
CA TRP A 258 -8.48 33.50 13.53
C TRP A 258 -10.01 33.46 13.63
N LEU A 259 -10.62 32.27 13.54
CA LEU A 259 -12.08 32.10 13.67
C LEU A 259 -12.57 32.50 15.07
N THR A 260 -11.88 32.09 16.12
CA THR A 260 -12.19 32.47 17.50
C THR A 260 -12.20 33.99 17.65
N ALA A 261 -11.19 34.69 17.11
CA ALA A 261 -11.12 36.15 17.13
C ALA A 261 -12.25 36.81 16.32
N GLN A 262 -12.69 36.24 15.22
CA GLN A 262 -13.78 36.79 14.39
C GLN A 262 -15.18 36.53 14.98
N LEU A 263 -15.36 35.36 15.60
CA LEU A 263 -16.66 34.89 16.08
C LEU A 263 -16.95 35.31 17.54
N GLY A 264 -15.90 35.59 18.32
CA GLY A 264 -16.02 35.95 19.75
C GLY A 264 -16.31 34.75 20.67
N PHE A 265 -16.15 33.53 20.20
CA PHE A 265 -16.22 32.30 20.99
C PHE A 265 -15.18 31.30 20.52
N ASP A 266 -14.81 30.36 21.39
CA ASP A 266 -13.77 29.37 21.11
C ASP A 266 -14.18 28.35 20.04
N VAL A 267 -13.30 28.11 19.07
CA VAL A 267 -13.45 27.09 18.02
C VAL A 267 -12.49 25.96 18.29
N ASP A 268 -12.99 24.87 18.91
CA ASP A 268 -12.15 23.75 19.33
C ASP A 268 -11.72 22.83 18.19
N THR A 269 -12.53 22.72 17.14
CA THR A 269 -12.29 21.77 16.04
C THR A 269 -12.80 22.30 14.71
N LEU A 270 -12.12 21.91 13.63
CA LEU A 270 -12.50 22.19 12.24
C LEU A 270 -12.86 20.90 11.49
N SER A 271 -13.44 19.93 12.19
CA SER A 271 -13.84 18.67 11.58
C SER A 271 -15.03 18.88 10.61
N LYS A 272 -15.19 17.95 9.66
CA LYS A 272 -16.33 17.99 8.71
C LYS A 272 -17.70 18.11 9.40
N LYS A 273 -17.82 17.63 10.64
CA LYS A 273 -19.08 17.65 11.40
C LYS A 273 -19.34 19.03 11.99
N ASP A 274 -18.28 19.76 12.35
CA ASP A 274 -18.38 21.02 13.08
C ASP A 274 -18.45 22.24 12.15
N LEU A 275 -17.87 22.16 10.95
CA LEU A 275 -17.92 23.25 9.97
C LEU A 275 -19.34 23.78 9.67
N PRO A 276 -20.40 22.93 9.54
CA PRO A 276 -21.76 23.42 9.35
C PRO A 276 -22.30 24.25 10.52
N GLU A 277 -21.96 23.89 11.76
CA GLU A 277 -22.40 24.62 12.96
C GLU A 277 -21.68 25.96 13.08
N ILE A 278 -20.37 26.00 12.83
CA ILE A 278 -19.61 27.25 12.78
C ILE A 278 -20.18 28.16 11.69
N ARG A 279 -20.56 27.63 10.54
CA ARG A 279 -21.17 28.41 9.47
C ARG A 279 -22.53 28.99 9.82
N LYS A 280 -23.35 28.27 10.61
CA LYS A 280 -24.64 28.76 11.09
C LYS A 280 -24.51 29.88 12.14
N ALA A 281 -23.41 29.91 12.89
CA ALA A 281 -23.16 30.86 13.96
C ALA A 281 -22.84 32.29 13.48
N THR A 282 -22.65 32.49 12.17
CA THR A 282 -22.30 33.80 11.61
C THR A 282 -23.01 34.06 10.29
N ALA A 283 -23.28 35.34 10.00
CA ALA A 283 -23.75 35.78 8.67
C ALA A 283 -22.63 36.44 7.82
N ASP A 284 -21.39 36.47 8.32
CA ASP A 284 -20.26 37.11 7.62
C ASP A 284 -19.90 36.26 6.38
N PRO A 285 -20.08 36.82 5.15
CA PRO A 285 -19.78 36.08 3.92
C PRO A 285 -18.30 35.75 3.77
N ARG A 286 -17.40 36.55 4.39
CA ARG A 286 -15.94 36.30 4.40
C ARG A 286 -15.63 35.01 5.15
N ILE A 287 -16.21 34.84 6.35
CA ILE A 287 -16.04 33.61 7.14
C ILE A 287 -16.64 32.40 6.40
N HIS A 288 -17.83 32.55 5.82
CA HIS A 288 -18.44 31.51 5.01
C HIS A 288 -17.54 31.07 3.86
N ARG A 289 -16.89 32.04 3.18
CA ARG A 289 -15.97 31.72 2.07
C ARG A 289 -14.71 31.01 2.57
N VAL A 290 -14.11 31.43 3.67
CA VAL A 290 -12.95 30.80 4.30
C VAL A 290 -13.28 29.34 4.70
N LEU A 291 -14.43 29.09 5.33
CA LEU A 291 -14.87 27.75 5.69
C LEU A 291 -15.13 26.86 4.44
N GLN A 292 -15.66 27.45 3.38
CA GLN A 292 -15.83 26.76 2.09
C GLN A 292 -14.47 26.36 1.49
N ILE A 293 -13.51 27.28 1.44
CA ILE A 293 -12.15 27.02 0.96
C ILE A 293 -11.51 25.92 1.82
N ARG A 294 -11.62 26.01 3.15
CA ARG A 294 -11.11 24.95 4.05
C ARG A 294 -11.69 23.58 3.74
N SER A 295 -13.00 23.51 3.45
CA SER A 295 -13.66 22.27 3.05
C SER A 295 -13.16 21.74 1.71
N MET A 296 -12.84 22.61 0.75
CA MET A 296 -12.29 22.25 -0.55
C MET A 296 -10.85 21.73 -0.44
N LEU A 297 -9.98 22.47 0.27
CA LEU A 297 -8.59 22.10 0.49
C LEU A 297 -8.43 20.87 1.39
N GLY A 298 -9.41 20.56 2.22
CA GLY A 298 -9.45 19.35 3.04
C GLY A 298 -9.74 18.04 2.30
N LYS A 299 -9.84 18.04 0.96
CA LYS A 299 -10.10 16.87 0.13
C LYS A 299 -8.84 15.99 -0.04
N SER A 300 -8.45 15.29 1.02
CA SER A 300 -7.27 14.40 1.02
C SER A 300 -7.35 13.25 0.00
N SER A 301 -8.53 13.00 -0.57
CA SER A 301 -8.70 11.95 -1.58
C SER A 301 -7.94 12.23 -2.89
N ASN A 302 -7.67 13.49 -3.24
CA ASN A 302 -6.95 13.85 -4.46
C ASN A 302 -5.50 13.36 -4.46
N ALA A 303 -4.87 13.21 -3.28
CA ALA A 303 -3.55 12.58 -3.13
C ALA A 303 -3.49 11.13 -3.67
N LYS A 304 -4.64 10.51 -3.97
CA LYS A 304 -4.68 9.19 -4.59
C LYS A 304 -4.21 9.18 -6.04
N TYR A 305 -4.32 10.29 -6.76
CA TYR A 305 -3.71 10.41 -8.10
C TYR A 305 -2.18 10.38 -8.02
N GLU A 306 -1.59 11.07 -7.06
CA GLU A 306 -0.15 11.00 -6.80
C GLU A 306 0.26 9.58 -6.40
N ALA A 307 -0.52 8.91 -5.53
CA ALA A 307 -0.27 7.53 -5.16
C ALA A 307 -0.36 6.58 -6.36
N MET A 308 -1.31 6.76 -7.28
CA MET A 308 -1.40 5.99 -8.52
C MET A 308 -0.16 6.17 -9.38
N LEU A 309 0.28 7.42 -9.61
CA LEU A 309 1.47 7.73 -10.39
C LEU A 309 2.75 7.20 -9.71
N GLY A 310 2.81 7.30 -8.37
CA GLY A 310 3.92 6.82 -7.57
C GLY A 310 4.10 5.30 -7.61
N CYS A 311 3.03 4.52 -7.71
CA CYS A 311 3.09 3.06 -7.70
C CYS A 311 2.82 2.38 -9.06
N ALA A 312 2.52 3.16 -10.13
CA ALA A 312 2.37 2.62 -11.46
C ALA A 312 3.71 2.07 -11.98
N CYS A 313 3.69 0.82 -12.46
CA CYS A 313 4.80 0.19 -13.13
C CYS A 313 4.91 0.69 -14.59
N GLU A 314 5.98 0.30 -15.31
CA GLU A 314 6.20 0.70 -16.71
C GLU A 314 5.03 0.37 -17.66
N ASP A 315 4.30 -0.70 -17.40
CA ASP A 315 3.11 -1.10 -18.16
C ASP A 315 1.83 -0.33 -17.77
N GLY A 316 1.94 0.70 -16.93
CA GLY A 316 0.83 1.50 -16.43
C GLY A 316 -0.04 0.80 -15.38
N CYS A 317 0.29 -0.42 -14.98
CA CYS A 317 -0.45 -1.14 -13.94
C CYS A 317 0.04 -0.79 -12.55
N VAL A 318 -0.89 -0.58 -11.64
CA VAL A 318 -0.63 -0.53 -10.20
C VAL A 318 -0.81 -1.93 -9.60
N ARG A 319 0.17 -2.37 -8.80
CA ARG A 319 0.25 -3.71 -8.23
C ARG A 319 0.42 -3.67 -6.72
N GLY A 320 0.18 -4.82 -6.05
CA GLY A 320 0.34 -4.87 -4.59
C GLY A 320 -0.68 -4.03 -3.83
N LEU A 321 -1.90 -3.89 -4.36
CA LEU A 321 -2.96 -3.04 -3.81
C LEU A 321 -3.70 -3.67 -2.63
N LEU A 322 -3.54 -4.97 -2.41
CA LEU A 322 -4.22 -5.72 -1.37
C LEU A 322 -3.22 -6.42 -0.46
N GLN A 323 -3.56 -6.51 0.82
CA GLN A 323 -2.88 -7.33 1.80
C GLN A 323 -3.85 -8.35 2.36
N PHE A 324 -3.54 -9.62 2.12
CA PHE A 324 -4.29 -10.73 2.70
C PHE A 324 -4.17 -10.70 4.22
N TYR A 325 -5.28 -10.93 4.91
CA TYR A 325 -5.37 -10.90 6.38
C TYR A 325 -4.87 -9.58 7.01
N GLY A 326 -4.96 -8.46 6.27
CA GLY A 326 -4.41 -7.17 6.68
C GLY A 326 -5.16 -6.47 7.82
N ALA A 327 -6.31 -6.97 8.23
CA ALA A 327 -7.09 -6.51 9.38
C ALA A 327 -7.17 -7.60 10.44
N ARG A 328 -7.32 -7.20 11.72
CA ARG A 328 -7.46 -8.15 12.86
C ARG A 328 -8.60 -9.15 12.72
N THR A 329 -9.61 -8.83 11.92
CA THR A 329 -10.77 -9.68 11.64
C THR A 329 -10.56 -10.64 10.47
N GLY A 330 -9.34 -10.74 9.91
CA GLY A 330 -9.02 -11.55 8.74
C GLY A 330 -9.46 -10.95 7.40
N ARG A 331 -9.99 -9.71 7.38
CA ARG A 331 -10.36 -9.02 6.14
C ARG A 331 -9.12 -8.56 5.38
N TRP A 332 -9.22 -8.44 4.06
CA TRP A 332 -8.21 -7.76 3.25
C TRP A 332 -8.07 -6.29 3.65
N ALA A 333 -6.86 -5.80 3.70
CA ALA A 333 -6.56 -4.37 3.80
C ALA A 333 -6.10 -3.81 2.46
N GLY A 334 -6.53 -2.59 2.14
CA GLY A 334 -6.01 -1.85 0.98
C GLY A 334 -4.62 -1.30 1.26
N ARG A 335 -3.77 -1.34 0.26
CA ARG A 335 -2.42 -0.76 0.27
C ARG A 335 -2.30 0.31 -0.81
N LEU A 336 -1.30 1.17 -0.70
CA LEU A 336 -0.99 2.23 -1.67
C LEU A 336 -2.21 3.13 -1.95
N VAL A 337 -2.90 2.89 -3.05
CA VAL A 337 -4.09 3.68 -3.43
C VAL A 337 -5.30 3.40 -2.53
N GLN A 338 -5.34 2.27 -1.83
CA GLN A 338 -6.43 1.86 -0.95
C GLN A 338 -7.79 1.84 -1.66
N LEU A 339 -7.99 0.90 -2.57
CA LEU A 339 -9.19 0.78 -3.43
C LEU A 339 -10.50 0.81 -2.66
N GLN A 340 -10.55 0.22 -1.45
CA GLN A 340 -11.74 0.15 -0.61
C GLN A 340 -12.20 1.53 -0.11
N ASN A 341 -11.29 2.52 -0.07
CA ASN A 341 -11.53 3.86 0.48
C ASN A 341 -11.67 4.94 -0.62
N LEU A 342 -11.97 4.54 -1.86
CA LEU A 342 -12.18 5.48 -2.94
C LEU A 342 -13.56 6.13 -2.81
N PRO A 343 -13.70 7.45 -3.01
CA PRO A 343 -14.97 8.14 -2.99
C PRO A 343 -15.95 7.57 -4.02
N GLN A 344 -17.23 7.63 -3.70
CA GLN A 344 -18.30 7.37 -4.68
C GLN A 344 -18.45 8.59 -5.59
N ASN A 345 -18.89 8.36 -6.82
CA ASN A 345 -19.25 9.45 -7.72
C ASN A 345 -20.77 9.69 -7.71
N HIS A 346 -21.15 10.97 -7.81
CA HIS A 346 -22.54 11.43 -7.91
C HIS A 346 -22.68 12.44 -9.06
N ILE A 347 -21.68 12.52 -9.93
CA ILE A 347 -21.66 13.39 -11.10
C ILE A 347 -22.62 12.81 -12.13
N SER A 348 -23.59 13.63 -12.59
CA SER A 348 -24.61 13.22 -13.56
C SER A 348 -24.03 12.93 -14.95
N ASP A 349 -23.03 13.72 -15.37
CA ASP A 349 -22.29 13.51 -16.63
C ASP A 349 -20.82 13.22 -16.33
N LEU A 350 -20.56 11.95 -16.01
CA LEU A 350 -19.22 11.47 -15.68
C LEU A 350 -18.30 11.48 -16.92
N ALA A 351 -18.85 11.25 -18.11
CA ALA A 351 -18.08 11.23 -19.35
C ALA A 351 -17.55 12.63 -19.69
N PHE A 352 -18.40 13.65 -19.58
CA PHE A 352 -18.03 15.04 -19.79
C PHE A 352 -16.99 15.50 -18.77
N ALA A 353 -17.19 15.20 -17.47
CA ALA A 353 -16.24 15.56 -16.42
C ALA A 353 -14.85 14.93 -16.65
N ARG A 354 -14.84 13.65 -17.07
CA ARG A 354 -13.61 12.94 -17.41
C ARG A 354 -12.91 13.52 -18.63
N GLN A 355 -13.67 13.89 -19.67
CA GLN A 355 -13.14 14.52 -20.88
C GLN A 355 -12.51 15.87 -20.58
N ALA A 356 -13.23 16.76 -19.89
CA ALA A 356 -12.72 18.07 -19.48
C ALA A 356 -11.44 17.97 -18.63
N LEU A 357 -11.39 16.99 -17.71
CA LEU A 357 -10.19 16.71 -16.93
C LEU A 357 -9.02 16.28 -17.83
N LYS A 358 -9.22 15.38 -18.77
CA LYS A 358 -8.16 14.89 -19.69
C LYS A 358 -7.65 15.97 -20.63
N GLU A 359 -8.50 16.90 -21.03
CA GLU A 359 -8.14 18.05 -21.86
C GLU A 359 -7.43 19.15 -21.05
N GLY A 360 -7.45 19.03 -19.74
CA GLY A 360 -6.84 20.01 -18.84
C GLY A 360 -7.60 21.33 -18.78
N ASP A 361 -8.88 21.33 -19.18
CA ASP A 361 -9.72 22.52 -19.29
C ASP A 361 -10.33 22.89 -17.93
N ILE A 362 -9.62 23.76 -17.21
CA ILE A 362 -10.02 24.25 -15.89
C ILE A 362 -11.30 25.09 -15.97
N GLU A 363 -11.48 25.88 -17.05
CA GLU A 363 -12.66 26.74 -17.21
C GLU A 363 -13.92 25.89 -17.41
N MET A 364 -13.84 24.85 -18.24
CA MET A 364 -14.93 23.92 -18.45
C MET A 364 -15.30 23.17 -17.17
N LEU A 365 -14.30 22.78 -16.35
CA LEU A 365 -14.54 22.16 -15.06
C LEU A 365 -15.19 23.14 -14.06
N ASP A 366 -14.80 24.41 -14.07
CA ASP A 366 -15.35 25.43 -13.14
C ASP A 366 -16.79 25.83 -13.51
N LEU A 367 -17.09 25.92 -14.82
CA LEU A 367 -18.42 26.22 -15.33
C LEU A 367 -19.39 25.03 -15.22
N GLY A 368 -18.90 23.80 -15.46
CA GLY A 368 -19.73 22.59 -15.48
C GLY A 368 -20.02 22.00 -14.12
N PHE A 369 -19.21 22.29 -13.08
CA PHE A 369 -19.28 21.63 -11.78
C PHE A 369 -19.14 22.61 -10.62
N LYS A 370 -19.81 22.30 -9.50
CA LYS A 370 -19.83 23.17 -8.30
C LYS A 370 -18.48 23.41 -7.65
N SER A 371 -17.53 22.48 -7.82
CA SER A 371 -16.23 22.52 -7.16
C SER A 371 -15.25 21.59 -7.85
N ILE A 372 -14.17 22.15 -8.39
CA ILE A 372 -13.12 21.34 -9.04
C ILE A 372 -12.52 20.30 -8.08
N PRO A 373 -12.11 20.61 -6.83
CA PRO A 373 -11.60 19.61 -5.90
C PRO A 373 -12.58 18.46 -5.61
N ASP A 374 -13.88 18.76 -5.59
CA ASP A 374 -14.90 17.73 -5.42
C ASP A 374 -15.06 16.87 -6.67
N THR A 375 -15.04 17.48 -7.85
CA THR A 375 -15.08 16.77 -9.14
C THR A 375 -13.89 15.85 -9.31
N LEU A 376 -12.65 16.33 -9.02
CA LEU A 376 -11.46 15.49 -9.03
C LEU A 376 -11.60 14.30 -8.08
N SER A 377 -12.10 14.53 -6.87
CA SER A 377 -12.33 13.45 -5.88
C SER A 377 -13.30 12.38 -6.41
N GLN A 378 -14.36 12.78 -7.10
CA GLN A 378 -15.35 11.86 -7.65
C GLN A 378 -14.86 11.12 -8.91
N LEU A 379 -13.88 11.66 -9.64
CA LEU A 379 -13.31 11.05 -10.83
C LEU A 379 -12.23 9.97 -10.53
N ILE A 380 -11.76 9.83 -9.29
CA ILE A 380 -10.66 8.93 -8.92
C ILE A 380 -10.91 7.49 -9.41
N ARG A 381 -12.13 6.96 -9.23
CA ARG A 381 -12.46 5.59 -9.69
C ARG A 381 -12.33 5.42 -11.19
N THR A 382 -12.55 6.49 -11.97
CA THR A 382 -12.49 6.46 -13.42
C THR A 382 -11.06 6.40 -13.97
N ALA A 383 -10.05 6.63 -13.10
CA ALA A 383 -8.66 6.44 -13.46
C ALA A 383 -8.29 4.96 -13.63
N PHE A 384 -9.02 4.03 -12.99
CA PHE A 384 -8.88 2.60 -13.26
C PHE A 384 -9.57 2.24 -14.55
N ILE A 385 -8.82 1.69 -15.50
CA ILE A 385 -9.31 1.32 -16.81
C ILE A 385 -9.04 -0.15 -17.12
N PRO A 386 -9.89 -0.83 -17.89
CA PRO A 386 -9.60 -2.18 -18.34
C PRO A 386 -8.46 -2.17 -19.36
N ARG A 387 -7.71 -3.27 -19.45
CA ARG A 387 -6.76 -3.48 -20.54
C ARG A 387 -7.52 -3.56 -21.87
N ARG A 388 -6.82 -3.24 -22.97
CA ARG A 388 -7.41 -3.33 -24.31
C ARG A 388 -8.00 -4.72 -24.57
N GLY A 389 -9.25 -4.76 -25.00
CA GLY A 389 -9.98 -6.01 -25.25
C GLY A 389 -10.66 -6.63 -24.03
N PHE A 390 -10.60 -5.96 -22.87
CA PHE A 390 -11.25 -6.41 -21.63
C PHE A 390 -12.27 -5.37 -21.15
N THR A 391 -13.12 -5.80 -20.24
CA THR A 391 -14.03 -4.93 -19.49
C THR A 391 -13.98 -5.30 -18.01
N PHE A 392 -14.43 -4.39 -17.14
CA PHE A 392 -14.63 -4.72 -15.73
C PHE A 392 -15.98 -5.41 -15.54
N ALA A 393 -15.96 -6.56 -14.87
CA ALA A 393 -17.15 -7.14 -14.26
C ALA A 393 -17.19 -6.65 -12.80
N VAL A 394 -18.19 -5.83 -12.47
CA VAL A 394 -18.34 -5.25 -11.13
C VAL A 394 -19.55 -5.87 -10.46
N CYS A 395 -19.34 -6.54 -9.32
CA CYS A 395 -20.40 -7.09 -8.51
C CYS A 395 -20.08 -6.95 -7.02
N ASP A 396 -21.11 -6.82 -6.22
CA ASP A 396 -21.04 -6.72 -4.76
C ASP A 396 -22.13 -7.54 -4.11
N PHE A 397 -21.85 -8.03 -2.91
CA PHE A 397 -22.87 -8.72 -2.08
C PHE A 397 -23.65 -7.68 -1.29
N SER A 398 -24.86 -7.34 -1.79
CA SER A 398 -25.75 -6.39 -1.11
C SER A 398 -26.07 -6.84 0.31
N ALA A 399 -25.87 -5.93 1.28
CA ALA A 399 -26.18 -6.14 2.71
C ALA A 399 -25.65 -7.45 3.30
N ILE A 400 -24.44 -7.90 2.89
CA ILE A 400 -23.92 -9.25 3.23
C ILE A 400 -23.84 -9.49 4.74
N GLU A 401 -23.43 -8.49 5.52
CA GLU A 401 -23.31 -8.64 6.97
C GLU A 401 -24.69 -8.89 7.62
N ALA A 402 -25.71 -8.13 7.21
CA ALA A 402 -27.08 -8.32 7.71
C ALA A 402 -27.65 -9.68 7.31
N ARG A 403 -27.40 -10.14 6.08
CA ARG A 403 -27.83 -11.46 5.59
C ARG A 403 -27.17 -12.60 6.37
N VAL A 404 -25.87 -12.53 6.57
CA VAL A 404 -25.11 -13.55 7.31
C VAL A 404 -25.51 -13.53 8.79
N LEU A 405 -25.68 -12.36 9.39
CA LEU A 405 -26.14 -12.24 10.79
C LEU A 405 -27.54 -12.86 10.99
N ALA A 406 -28.46 -12.51 10.11
CA ALA A 406 -29.82 -13.07 10.15
C ALA A 406 -29.83 -14.61 9.99
N TRP A 407 -29.01 -15.12 9.06
CA TRP A 407 -28.83 -16.55 8.85
C TRP A 407 -28.26 -17.26 10.09
N LEU A 408 -27.21 -16.70 10.69
CA LEU A 408 -26.60 -17.25 11.92
C LEU A 408 -27.56 -17.19 13.12
N ALA A 409 -28.36 -16.13 13.22
CA ALA A 409 -29.31 -15.94 14.30
C ALA A 409 -30.62 -16.73 14.12
N GLY A 410 -30.90 -17.29 12.93
CA GLY A 410 -32.16 -17.95 12.60
C GLY A 410 -33.32 -16.97 12.42
N GLU A 411 -33.06 -15.69 12.08
CA GLU A 411 -34.06 -14.63 11.89
C GLU A 411 -34.74 -14.72 10.52
N GLU A 412 -35.66 -15.65 10.37
CA GLU A 412 -36.32 -15.97 9.10
C GLU A 412 -37.05 -14.77 8.48
N TRP A 413 -37.69 -13.92 9.27
CA TRP A 413 -38.37 -12.75 8.73
C TRP A 413 -37.43 -11.79 7.99
N VAL A 414 -36.18 -11.61 8.49
CA VAL A 414 -35.15 -10.79 7.83
C VAL A 414 -34.71 -11.47 6.52
N LEU A 415 -34.50 -12.79 6.58
CA LEU A 415 -34.11 -13.57 5.40
C LEU A 415 -35.20 -13.53 4.33
N ASP A 416 -36.50 -13.56 4.72
CA ASP A 416 -37.61 -13.45 3.79
C ASP A 416 -37.70 -12.08 3.13
N VAL A 417 -37.42 -10.99 3.85
CA VAL A 417 -37.32 -9.65 3.25
C VAL A 417 -36.31 -9.67 2.13
N PHE A 418 -35.10 -10.21 2.37
CA PHE A 418 -34.06 -10.27 1.37
C PHE A 418 -34.35 -11.23 0.20
N ARG A 419 -35.01 -12.40 0.47
CA ARG A 419 -35.44 -13.35 -0.58
C ARG A 419 -36.45 -12.70 -1.54
N ASN A 420 -37.29 -11.82 -1.01
CA ASN A 420 -38.29 -11.09 -1.79
C ASN A 420 -37.76 -9.76 -2.39
N GLY A 421 -36.45 -9.53 -2.38
CA GLY A 421 -35.83 -8.33 -2.98
C GLY A 421 -36.02 -7.05 -2.17
N GLY A 422 -36.46 -7.15 -0.91
CA GLY A 422 -36.57 -6.00 -0.02
C GLY A 422 -35.26 -5.61 0.65
N ASP A 423 -35.27 -4.47 1.33
CA ASP A 423 -34.17 -3.94 2.14
C ASP A 423 -34.68 -3.78 3.58
N ILE A 424 -33.79 -3.99 4.55
CA ILE A 424 -34.09 -3.82 5.98
C ILE A 424 -33.61 -2.49 6.56
N TYR A 425 -32.92 -1.67 5.77
CA TYR A 425 -32.39 -0.36 6.15
C TYR A 425 -33.30 0.79 5.77
#